data_94981ff9b302b910d571eb209e39ccb9
#
_entry.id   94981ff9b302b910d571eb209e39ccb9
#
_cell.length_a   1.000
_cell.length_b   1.000
_cell.length_c   1.000
_cell.angle_alpha   90.00
_cell.angle_beta   90.00
_cell.angle_gamma   90.00
#
_symmetry.space_group_name_H-M   'P 1'
#
loop_
_entity.id
_entity.type
_entity.pdbx_description
1 polymer ?
#
loop_
_entity_poly.entity_id
_entity_poly.type
_entity_poly.pdbx_seq_one_letter_code
_entity_poly.pdbx_strand_id
1 'polypeptide(L)'
;AHCIHFVLYDDKNRAVATCRLLPTQDGITATLQRMAVLPSNRGKNYGKLILDAATDFAKKQGYQQMTLHAQLSAKGFYQRMQFKSLGQEFEEAGIKHITMTKALS
;
A
#
# COMPACT_ATOMS: atom_id res chain seq x y z
N ALA A 1 2.05 -10.43 16.07
CA ALA A 1 1.32 -9.93 14.91
C ALA A 1 1.94 -10.50 13.65
N HIS A 2 1.12 -10.90 12.72
CA HIS A 2 1.58 -11.52 11.48
C HIS A 2 1.42 -10.56 10.32
N CYS A 3 2.50 -10.37 9.56
CA CYS A 3 2.42 -9.65 8.31
C CYS A 3 1.87 -10.57 7.24
N ILE A 4 1.07 -10.02 6.35
CA ILE A 4 0.57 -10.74 5.19
C ILE A 4 1.29 -10.17 3.98
N HIS A 5 1.98 -11.03 3.25
CA HIS A 5 2.76 -10.63 2.08
C HIS A 5 1.97 -10.88 0.80
N PHE A 6 2.02 -9.90 -0.08
CA PHE A 6 1.41 -10.02 -1.40
C PHE A 6 2.50 -9.94 -2.45
N VAL A 7 2.43 -10.83 -3.41
CA VAL A 7 3.35 -10.86 -4.54
C VAL A 7 2.52 -10.96 -5.81
N LEU A 8 2.79 -10.07 -6.75
CA LEU A 8 2.14 -10.10 -8.06
C LEU A 8 3.11 -10.71 -9.06
N TYR A 9 2.64 -11.70 -9.80
CA TYR A 9 3.42 -12.36 -10.83
C TYR A 9 2.89 -11.99 -12.21
N ASP A 10 3.78 -11.85 -13.18
CA ASP A 10 3.36 -11.65 -14.57
C ASP A 10 3.00 -12.99 -15.24
N ASP A 11 2.65 -12.94 -16.53
CA ASP A 11 2.28 -14.13 -17.30
C ASP A 11 3.43 -15.10 -17.52
N LYS A 12 4.67 -14.66 -17.24
CA LYS A 12 5.86 -15.53 -17.29
C LYS A 12 6.26 -16.01 -15.91
N ASN A 13 5.37 -15.85 -14.92
CA ASN A 13 5.57 -16.29 -13.55
C ASN A 13 6.75 -15.61 -12.86
N ARG A 14 7.02 -14.35 -13.21
CA ARG A 14 8.05 -13.54 -12.55
C ARG A 14 7.40 -12.60 -11.54
N ALA A 15 8.01 -12.44 -10.36
CA ALA A 15 7.53 -11.50 -9.36
C ALA A 15 7.80 -10.08 -9.85
N VAL A 16 6.72 -9.29 -10.03
CA VAL A 16 6.83 -7.93 -10.58
C VAL A 16 6.43 -6.85 -9.58
N ALA A 17 5.72 -7.20 -8.52
CA ALA A 17 5.35 -6.24 -7.47
C ALA A 17 5.16 -6.98 -6.16
N THR A 18 5.45 -6.29 -5.06
CA THR A 18 5.24 -6.82 -3.72
C THR A 18 4.71 -5.73 -2.80
N CYS A 19 4.02 -6.15 -1.75
CA CYS A 19 3.72 -5.30 -0.60
C CYS A 19 3.41 -6.20 0.58
N ARG A 20 3.28 -5.61 1.76
CA ARG A 20 2.85 -6.37 2.93
C ARG A 20 1.81 -5.58 3.70
N LEU A 21 0.95 -6.30 4.39
CA LEU A 21 -0.12 -5.75 5.20
C LEU A 21 0.09 -6.17 6.63
N LEU A 22 0.15 -5.18 7.53
CA LEU A 22 0.40 -5.42 8.94
C LEU A 22 -0.81 -4.93 9.74
N PRO A 23 -1.49 -5.83 10.49
CA PRO A 23 -2.56 -5.39 11.38
C PRO A 23 -2.00 -4.50 12.48
N THR A 24 -2.73 -3.45 12.83
CA THR A 24 -2.35 -2.60 13.96
C THR A 24 -3.05 -3.09 15.23
N GLN A 25 -2.61 -2.57 16.37
CA GLN A 25 -3.13 -2.99 17.67
C GLN A 25 -4.58 -2.60 17.90
N ASP A 26 -5.09 -1.60 17.17
CA ASP A 26 -6.48 -1.18 17.32
C ASP A 26 -7.48 -2.20 16.77
N GLY A 27 -7.02 -3.18 15.99
CA GLY A 27 -7.86 -4.22 15.42
C GLY A 27 -8.72 -3.78 14.24
N ILE A 28 -8.69 -2.51 13.87
CA ILE A 28 -9.52 -1.98 12.79
C ILE A 28 -8.71 -1.38 11.64
N THR A 29 -7.42 -1.15 11.86
CA THR A 29 -6.54 -0.53 10.86
C THR A 29 -5.51 -1.54 10.37
N ALA A 30 -5.32 -1.59 9.07
CA ALA A 30 -4.25 -2.36 8.44
C ALA A 30 -3.25 -1.38 7.84
N THR A 31 -1.96 -1.60 8.12
CA THR A 31 -0.89 -0.74 7.60
C THR A 31 -0.26 -1.42 6.39
N LEU A 32 -0.25 -0.72 5.26
CA LEU A 32 0.44 -1.18 4.07
C LEU A 32 1.90 -0.76 4.14
N GLN A 33 2.80 -1.69 3.87
CA GLN A 33 4.24 -1.45 3.92
C GLN A 33 4.94 -2.08 2.74
N ARG A 34 6.12 -1.55 2.43
CA ARG A 34 7.05 -2.13 1.47
C ARG A 34 6.45 -2.35 0.08
N MET A 35 5.64 -1.38 -0.36
CA MET A 35 5.13 -1.39 -1.72
C MET A 35 6.28 -1.18 -2.69
N ALA A 36 6.47 -2.13 -3.60
CA ALA A 36 7.53 -2.04 -4.59
C ALA A 36 7.06 -2.66 -5.90
N VAL A 37 7.39 -2.00 -7.00
CA VAL A 37 7.16 -2.50 -8.36
C VAL A 37 8.50 -2.45 -9.05
N LEU A 38 8.89 -3.53 -9.75
CA LEU A 38 10.16 -3.54 -10.48
C LEU A 38 10.18 -2.41 -11.50
N PRO A 39 11.30 -1.67 -11.61
CA PRO A 39 11.37 -0.51 -12.52
C PRO A 39 11.00 -0.85 -13.96
N SER A 40 11.38 -2.01 -14.44
CA SER A 40 11.07 -2.43 -15.81
C SER A 40 9.58 -2.69 -16.05
N ASN A 41 8.79 -2.78 -14.97
CA ASN A 41 7.36 -3.07 -15.05
C ASN A 41 6.49 -1.89 -14.61
N ARG A 42 7.09 -0.75 -14.34
CA ARG A 42 6.32 0.46 -14.01
C ARG A 42 5.57 0.93 -15.25
N GLY A 43 4.38 1.47 -15.03
CA GLY A 43 3.52 1.90 -16.13
C GLY A 43 2.59 0.83 -16.66
N LYS A 44 2.66 -0.40 -16.12
CA LYS A 44 1.78 -1.50 -16.51
C LYS A 44 0.64 -1.73 -15.51
N ASN A 45 0.36 -0.76 -14.64
CA ASN A 45 -0.68 -0.84 -13.61
C ASN A 45 -0.46 -1.92 -12.56
N TYR A 46 0.75 -2.44 -12.43
CA TYR A 46 1.02 -3.47 -11.43
C TYR A 46 0.88 -2.94 -10.00
N GLY A 47 1.25 -1.68 -9.77
CA GLY A 47 1.03 -1.05 -8.47
C GLY A 47 -0.44 -1.00 -8.10
N LYS A 48 -1.28 -0.62 -9.06
CA LYS A 48 -2.74 -0.58 -8.85
C LYS A 48 -3.28 -1.98 -8.55
N LEU A 49 -2.85 -2.98 -9.32
CA LEU A 49 -3.33 -4.35 -9.16
C LEU A 49 -2.99 -4.91 -7.79
N ILE A 50 -1.74 -4.74 -7.33
CA ILE A 50 -1.34 -5.29 -6.04
C ILE A 50 -1.98 -4.51 -4.89
N LEU A 51 -2.13 -3.19 -5.03
CA LEU A 51 -2.79 -2.39 -4.01
C LEU A 51 -4.27 -2.76 -3.91
N ASP A 52 -4.95 -2.97 -5.03
CA ASP A 52 -6.35 -3.42 -5.03
C ASP A 52 -6.48 -4.77 -4.34
N ALA A 53 -5.58 -5.69 -4.62
CA ALA A 53 -5.62 -7.02 -3.98
C ALA A 53 -5.46 -6.92 -2.46
N ALA A 54 -4.51 -6.11 -1.99
CA ALA A 54 -4.30 -5.91 -0.56
C ALA A 54 -5.51 -5.23 0.10
N THR A 55 -6.10 -4.25 -0.60
CA THR A 55 -7.29 -3.53 -0.12
C THR A 55 -8.48 -4.48 0.01
N ASP A 56 -8.73 -5.29 -1.01
CA ASP A 56 -9.83 -6.25 -0.98
C ASP A 56 -9.65 -7.27 0.13
N PHE A 57 -8.43 -7.76 0.32
CA PHE A 57 -8.14 -8.67 1.42
C PHE A 57 -8.45 -8.03 2.77
N ALA A 58 -8.00 -6.80 2.98
CA ALA A 58 -8.22 -6.08 4.23
C ALA A 58 -9.72 -5.91 4.51
N LYS A 59 -10.51 -5.56 3.48
CA LYS A 59 -11.96 -5.46 3.61
C LYS A 59 -12.58 -6.79 4.03
N LYS A 60 -12.18 -7.88 3.40
CA LYS A 60 -12.73 -9.20 3.69
C LYS A 60 -12.38 -9.67 5.09
N GLN A 61 -11.24 -9.21 5.62
CA GLN A 61 -10.84 -9.53 6.99
C GLN A 61 -11.51 -8.64 8.03
N GLY A 62 -12.32 -7.67 7.60
CA GLY A 62 -13.06 -6.82 8.51
C GLY A 62 -12.35 -5.55 8.95
N TYR A 63 -11.21 -5.22 8.35
CA TYR A 63 -10.55 -3.97 8.67
C TYR A 63 -11.38 -2.80 8.14
N GLN A 64 -11.41 -1.72 8.92
CA GLN A 64 -12.23 -0.56 8.59
C GLN A 64 -11.45 0.52 7.88
N GLN A 65 -10.12 0.51 7.98
CA GLN A 65 -9.28 1.48 7.29
C GLN A 65 -7.91 0.91 7.01
N MET A 66 -7.25 1.50 6.03
CA MET A 66 -5.87 1.19 5.67
C MET A 66 -5.05 2.47 5.77
N THR A 67 -3.84 2.36 6.28
CA THR A 67 -2.92 3.49 6.39
C THR A 67 -1.57 3.12 5.80
N LEU A 68 -0.80 4.12 5.39
CA LEU A 68 0.55 3.91 4.87
C LEU A 68 1.36 5.19 5.00
N HIS A 69 2.68 5.05 4.91
CA HIS A 69 3.61 6.17 4.78
C HIS A 69 4.02 6.29 3.32
N ALA A 70 3.51 7.30 2.63
CA ALA A 70 3.79 7.49 1.21
C ALA A 70 4.98 8.44 1.04
N GLN A 71 5.94 8.07 0.19
CA GLN A 71 6.90 9.05 -0.28
C GLN A 71 6.15 10.16 -1.03
N LEU A 72 6.58 11.40 -0.90
CA LEU A 72 5.89 12.51 -1.56
C LEU A 72 5.80 12.31 -3.07
N SER A 73 6.80 11.68 -3.68
CA SER A 73 6.79 11.38 -5.11
C SER A 73 5.69 10.39 -5.50
N ALA A 74 5.18 9.59 -4.56
CA ALA A 74 4.13 8.62 -4.80
C ALA A 74 2.76 9.09 -4.32
N LYS A 75 2.68 10.27 -3.71
CA LYS A 75 1.43 10.79 -3.15
C LYS A 75 0.30 10.79 -4.17
N GLY A 76 0.58 11.25 -5.40
CA GLY A 76 -0.44 11.31 -6.44
C GLY A 76 -1.00 9.96 -6.81
N PHE A 77 -0.15 8.94 -6.83
CA PHE A 77 -0.61 7.57 -7.08
C PHE A 77 -1.62 7.12 -6.03
N TYR A 78 -1.30 7.33 -4.74
CA TYR A 78 -2.21 6.92 -3.67
C TYR A 78 -3.47 7.76 -3.64
N GLN A 79 -3.39 9.06 -4.01
CA GLN A 79 -4.58 9.89 -4.12
C GLN A 79 -5.54 9.35 -5.19
N ARG A 80 -5.01 8.91 -6.32
CA ARG A 80 -5.83 8.30 -7.37
C ARG A 80 -6.45 6.97 -6.91
N MET A 81 -5.84 6.31 -5.93
CA MET A 81 -6.37 5.09 -5.34
C MET A 81 -7.28 5.36 -4.14
N GLN A 82 -7.71 6.62 -3.98
CA GLN A 82 -8.67 7.05 -2.97
C GLN A 82 -8.10 7.15 -1.56
N PHE A 83 -6.80 7.28 -1.42
CA PHE A 83 -6.18 7.61 -0.14
C PHE A 83 -6.14 9.12 0.06
N LYS A 84 -6.24 9.54 1.32
CA LYS A 84 -6.18 10.95 1.71
C LYS A 84 -4.98 11.17 2.61
N SER A 85 -4.35 12.34 2.48
CA SER A 85 -3.24 12.72 3.36
C SER A 85 -3.74 12.98 4.76
N LEU A 86 -2.93 12.61 5.76
CA LEU A 86 -3.22 12.81 7.16
C LEU A 86 -1.99 13.38 7.84
N GLY A 87 -2.13 14.57 8.42
CA GLY A 87 -1.05 15.20 9.17
C GLY A 87 -0.02 15.89 8.28
N GLN A 88 1.16 16.08 8.82
CA GLN A 88 2.24 16.82 8.17
C GLN A 88 3.26 15.90 7.56
N GLU A 89 4.03 16.45 6.62
CA GLU A 89 5.17 15.73 6.04
C GLU A 89 6.21 15.44 7.11
N PHE A 90 6.90 14.33 6.96
CA PHE A 90 7.98 13.92 7.86
C PHE A 90 9.07 13.22 7.05
N GLU A 91 10.26 13.10 7.66
CA GLU A 91 11.35 12.36 7.01
C GLU A 91 11.39 10.93 7.56
N GLU A 92 11.61 10.00 6.64
CA GLU A 92 11.83 8.60 6.96
C GLU A 92 12.91 8.09 6.03
N ALA A 93 13.99 7.57 6.61
CA ALA A 93 15.16 7.12 5.84
C ALA A 93 15.72 8.21 4.90
N GLY A 94 15.70 9.47 5.36
CA GLY A 94 16.21 10.61 4.59
C GLY A 94 15.32 11.08 3.46
N ILE A 95 14.13 10.54 3.32
CA ILE A 95 13.18 10.88 2.25
C ILE A 95 11.91 11.44 2.86
N LYS A 96 11.35 12.47 2.24
CA LYS A 96 10.10 13.06 2.73
C LYS A 96 8.92 12.14 2.45
N HIS A 97 8.11 11.94 3.47
CA HIS A 97 6.92 11.09 3.44
C HIS A 97 5.72 11.84 4.01
N ILE A 98 4.54 11.30 3.77
CA ILE A 98 3.31 11.75 4.40
C ILE A 98 2.44 10.52 4.71
N THR A 99 1.79 10.53 5.85
CA THR A 99 0.83 9.48 6.19
C THR A 99 -0.41 9.64 5.32
N MET A 100 -0.89 8.54 4.77
CA MET A 100 -2.13 8.54 4.00
C MET A 100 -3.04 7.44 4.52
N THR A 101 -4.34 7.66 4.39
CA THR A 101 -5.34 6.73 4.92
C THR A 101 -6.51 6.60 3.95
N LYS A 102 -7.17 5.44 4.02
CA LYS A 102 -8.34 5.15 3.21
C LYS A 102 -9.35 4.35 4.02
N ALA A 103 -10.60 4.80 3.99
CA ALA A 103 -11.70 4.03 4.58
C ALA A 103 -12.01 2.83 3.69
N LEU A 104 -12.26 1.67 4.31
CA LEU A 104 -12.47 0.41 3.60
C LEU A 104 -13.92 -0.03 3.54
N SER A 105 -14.80 0.69 4.19
CA SER A 105 -16.22 0.30 4.20
C SER A 105 -17.00 0.91 3.06
#